data_c6ce038f32fdc4e4ae9eb5db20321bc1
#
_entry.id   c6ce038f32fdc4e4ae9eb5db20321bc1
#
_cell.length_a   1.000
_cell.length_b   1.000
_cell.length_c   1.000
_cell.angle_alpha   90.00
_cell.angle_beta   90.00
_cell.angle_gamma   90.00
#
_symmetry.space_group_name_H-M   'P 1'
#
loop_
_entity.id
_entity.type
_entity.pdbx_description
1 polymer ?
#
loop_
_entity_poly.entity_id
_entity_poly.type
_entity_poly.pdbx_seq_one_letter_code
_entity_poly.pdbx_strand_id
1 'polypeptide(L)'
;MTTAAAPVTDHARRVEELGRIIMAYSQVTEKLQKSHDQLMATVQSLRKELSEKDRQLERRNRLAALGEMAAGMAHEIRNPLGGIQLYSSILAGDLCDQPQSLAVVKKISGGVRRLEALVSQVLQFTRDITANVVQMNLDEVIDESIELASGQLSARNIDCQVDGPRPMPVIADPLLIGQAILNLVLNAAEASTGGGSGKIFVQYTAVAGQADGDARQFHLSVRDSGTGISPQILDRIFNPFFTTKETGTGLGLAIVHRIVEAHDGTIIAANADGGGAKFEIRI
;
A
#
# COMPACT_ATOMS: atom_id res chain seq x y z
N MET A 1 -60.89 12.82 78.92
CA MET A 1 -59.48 12.39 78.81
C MET A 1 -59.23 12.08 77.39
N THR A 2 -58.67 13.04 76.69
CA THR A 2 -58.40 12.95 75.26
C THR A 2 -56.87 12.90 75.06
N THR A 3 -56.37 11.76 74.70
CA THR A 3 -54.92 11.54 74.50
C THR A 3 -54.59 11.96 73.07
N ALA A 4 -53.76 12.98 72.96
CA ALA A 4 -53.16 13.42 71.66
C ALA A 4 -52.16 12.42 71.19
N ALA A 5 -52.42 11.81 70.05
CA ALA A 5 -51.50 11.02 69.28
C ALA A 5 -51.25 11.73 67.94
N ALA A 6 -50.13 12.49 67.89
CA ALA A 6 -49.49 12.87 66.65
C ALA A 6 -48.28 13.74 66.96
N PRO A 7 -47.06 13.24 66.79
CA PRO A 7 -46.15 13.82 65.79
C PRO A 7 -45.23 12.79 65.10
N VAL A 8 -45.41 11.50 65.32
CA VAL A 8 -44.48 10.44 64.78
C VAL A 8 -44.67 10.22 63.30
N THR A 9 -45.85 10.48 62.71
CA THR A 9 -46.15 10.25 61.31
C THR A 9 -45.56 11.31 60.37
N ASP A 10 -45.32 12.54 60.84
CA ASP A 10 -44.78 13.63 60.01
C ASP A 10 -43.26 13.48 59.82
N HIS A 11 -42.53 13.05 60.83
CA HIS A 11 -41.10 12.78 60.72
C HIS A 11 -40.80 11.59 59.81
N ALA A 12 -41.52 10.50 59.88
CA ALA A 12 -41.34 9.34 59.00
C ALA A 12 -41.58 9.70 57.53
N ARG A 13 -42.58 10.52 57.27
CA ARG A 13 -42.91 10.99 55.92
C ARG A 13 -41.82 11.90 55.30
N ARG A 14 -41.24 12.79 56.11
CA ARG A 14 -40.11 13.65 55.69
C ARG A 14 -38.82 12.86 55.43
N VAL A 15 -38.53 11.84 56.20
CA VAL A 15 -37.39 10.94 56.02
C VAL A 15 -37.53 10.15 54.70
N GLU A 16 -38.73 9.68 54.39
CA GLU A 16 -39.02 8.96 53.16
C GLU A 16 -38.94 9.88 51.91
N GLU A 17 -39.40 11.13 52.02
CA GLU A 17 -39.28 12.14 50.98
C GLU A 17 -37.84 12.57 50.71
N LEU A 18 -37.04 12.78 51.75
CA LEU A 18 -35.61 13.00 51.69
C LEU A 18 -34.88 11.80 51.05
N GLY A 19 -35.24 10.59 51.37
CA GLY A 19 -34.67 9.39 50.75
C GLY A 19 -34.95 9.33 49.25
N ARG A 20 -36.15 9.67 48.80
CA ARG A 20 -36.49 9.75 47.38
C ARG A 20 -35.71 10.84 46.63
N ILE A 21 -35.55 12.01 47.26
CA ILE A 21 -34.75 13.11 46.68
C ILE A 21 -33.27 12.72 46.53
N ILE A 22 -32.69 12.09 47.56
CA ILE A 22 -31.30 11.61 47.55
C ILE A 22 -31.11 10.55 46.47
N MET A 23 -32.02 9.59 46.32
CA MET A 23 -31.98 8.59 45.25
C MET A 23 -32.10 9.22 43.86
N ALA A 24 -33.02 10.15 43.67
CA ALA A 24 -33.17 10.86 42.40
C ALA A 24 -31.93 11.68 42.04
N TYR A 25 -31.34 12.38 43.03
CA TYR A 25 -30.09 13.12 42.85
C TYR A 25 -28.92 12.19 42.50
N SER A 26 -28.77 11.06 43.20
CA SER A 26 -27.75 10.06 42.92
C SER A 26 -27.87 9.50 41.50
N GLN A 27 -29.11 9.19 41.04
CA GLN A 27 -29.33 8.72 39.66
C GLN A 27 -28.98 9.77 38.61
N VAL A 28 -29.30 11.04 38.85
CA VAL A 28 -28.97 12.13 37.93
C VAL A 28 -27.45 12.33 37.86
N THR A 29 -26.76 12.28 39.03
CA THR A 29 -25.30 12.40 39.10
C THR A 29 -24.61 11.25 38.39
N GLU A 30 -25.09 10.03 38.55
CA GLU A 30 -24.54 8.84 37.86
C GLU A 30 -24.73 8.93 36.35
N LYS A 31 -25.90 9.37 35.89
CA LYS A 31 -26.14 9.60 34.45
C LYS A 31 -25.24 10.70 33.89
N LEU A 32 -25.06 11.80 34.65
CA LEU A 32 -24.18 12.89 34.23
C LEU A 32 -22.71 12.42 34.12
N GLN A 33 -22.26 11.67 35.11
CA GLN A 33 -20.91 11.07 35.11
C GLN A 33 -20.71 10.19 33.90
N LYS A 34 -21.64 9.27 33.64
CA LYS A 34 -21.59 8.37 32.49
C LYS A 34 -21.58 9.12 31.15
N SER A 35 -22.40 10.16 31.03
CA SER A 35 -22.43 11.03 29.84
C SER A 35 -21.11 11.78 29.66
N HIS A 36 -20.55 12.29 30.77
CA HIS A 36 -19.24 12.97 30.74
C HIS A 36 -18.13 12.03 30.28
N ASP A 37 -18.06 10.81 30.82
CA ASP A 37 -17.06 9.81 30.46
C ASP A 37 -17.17 9.40 28.99
N GLN A 38 -18.40 9.22 28.50
CA GLN A 38 -18.65 8.96 27.07
C GLN A 38 -18.20 10.12 26.18
N LEU A 39 -18.49 11.35 26.57
CA LEU A 39 -18.06 12.54 25.84
C LEU A 39 -16.54 12.65 25.78
N MET A 40 -15.87 12.42 26.91
CA MET A 40 -14.40 12.44 26.98
C MET A 40 -13.76 11.35 26.11
N ALA A 41 -14.32 10.14 26.10
CA ALA A 41 -13.85 9.05 25.22
C ALA A 41 -14.02 9.43 23.74
N THR A 42 -15.17 10.02 23.37
CA THR A 42 -15.43 10.49 22.00
C THR A 42 -14.46 11.60 21.58
N VAL A 43 -14.22 12.58 22.47
CA VAL A 43 -13.25 13.67 22.19
C VAL A 43 -11.85 13.13 22.00
N GLN A 44 -11.42 12.16 22.80
CA GLN A 44 -10.10 11.54 22.64
C GLN A 44 -9.99 10.77 21.31
N SER A 45 -11.03 10.02 20.94
CA SER A 45 -11.09 9.32 19.66
C SER A 45 -11.00 10.28 18.48
N LEU A 46 -11.81 11.35 18.48
CA LEU A 46 -11.80 12.35 17.42
C LEU A 46 -10.47 13.11 17.32
N ARG A 47 -9.83 13.41 18.45
CA ARG A 47 -8.49 14.03 18.45
C ARG A 47 -7.43 13.12 17.83
N LYS A 48 -7.51 11.82 18.11
CA LYS A 48 -6.61 10.84 17.51
C LYS A 48 -6.82 10.77 16.00
N GLU A 49 -8.07 10.66 15.57
CA GLU A 49 -8.43 10.61 14.15
C GLU A 49 -7.98 11.89 13.41
N LEU A 50 -8.23 13.06 14.01
CA LEU A 50 -7.77 14.34 13.45
C LEU A 50 -6.25 14.38 13.29
N SER A 51 -5.50 13.97 14.32
CA SER A 51 -4.04 13.92 14.26
C SER A 51 -3.52 12.97 13.18
N GLU A 52 -4.19 11.84 12.97
CA GLU A 52 -3.86 10.90 11.90
C GLU A 52 -4.15 11.51 10.51
N LYS A 53 -5.28 12.18 10.35
CA LYS A 53 -5.64 12.89 9.10
C LYS A 53 -4.69 14.04 8.79
N ASP A 54 -4.31 14.84 9.79
CA ASP A 54 -3.34 15.94 9.61
C ASP A 54 -1.98 15.39 9.14
N ARG A 55 -1.49 14.30 9.72
CA ARG A 55 -0.26 13.65 9.28
C ARG A 55 -0.36 13.12 7.84
N GLN A 56 -1.50 12.59 7.45
CA GLN A 56 -1.75 12.14 6.07
C GLN A 56 -1.73 13.32 5.11
N LEU A 57 -2.40 14.44 5.47
CA LEU A 57 -2.40 15.67 4.66
C LEU A 57 -1.00 16.26 4.52
N GLU A 58 -0.24 16.33 5.60
CA GLU A 58 1.15 16.81 5.52
C GLU A 58 2.01 15.94 4.59
N ARG A 59 1.86 14.61 4.67
CA ARG A 59 2.57 13.69 3.77
C ARG A 59 2.16 13.92 2.31
N ARG A 60 0.86 14.05 2.04
CA ARG A 60 0.33 14.36 0.70
C ARG A 60 0.89 15.67 0.16
N ASN A 61 0.84 16.74 0.96
CA ASN A 61 1.35 18.06 0.55
C ASN A 61 2.86 18.04 0.25
N ARG A 62 3.65 17.33 1.05
CA ARG A 62 5.08 17.14 0.79
C ARG A 62 5.34 16.38 -0.50
N LEU A 63 4.56 15.32 -0.77
CA LEU A 63 4.66 14.53 -1.99
C LEU A 63 4.23 15.33 -3.22
N ALA A 64 3.17 16.14 -3.12
CA ALA A 64 2.71 16.99 -4.21
C ALA A 64 3.76 18.05 -4.57
N ALA A 65 4.33 18.75 -3.57
CA ALA A 65 5.41 19.70 -3.79
C ALA A 65 6.66 19.05 -4.41
N LEU A 66 7.02 17.84 -3.93
CA LEU A 66 8.12 17.07 -4.53
C LEU A 66 7.78 16.67 -5.97
N GLY A 67 6.51 16.35 -6.27
CA GLY A 67 6.02 15.99 -7.59
C GLY A 67 6.13 17.09 -8.62
N GLU A 68 5.73 18.28 -8.24
CA GLU A 68 5.81 19.46 -9.11
C GLU A 68 7.27 19.79 -9.45
N MET A 69 8.16 19.78 -8.45
CA MET A 69 9.59 19.96 -8.65
C MET A 69 10.19 18.82 -9.50
N ALA A 70 9.85 17.58 -9.20
CA ALA A 70 10.36 16.42 -9.93
C ALA A 70 9.91 16.43 -11.39
N ALA A 71 8.70 16.89 -11.71
CA ALA A 71 8.20 16.99 -13.08
C ALA A 71 9.01 17.98 -13.92
N GLY A 72 9.33 19.14 -13.37
CA GLY A 72 10.22 20.12 -14.02
C GLY A 72 11.63 19.57 -14.22
N MET A 73 12.22 19.04 -13.17
CA MET A 73 13.58 18.48 -13.21
C MET A 73 13.70 17.25 -14.12
N ALA A 74 12.66 16.45 -14.23
CA ALA A 74 12.71 15.24 -15.06
C ALA A 74 12.88 15.53 -16.55
N HIS A 75 12.26 16.59 -17.06
CA HIS A 75 12.49 17.04 -18.44
C HIS A 75 13.93 17.53 -18.63
N GLU A 76 14.45 18.29 -17.67
CA GLU A 76 15.80 18.79 -17.70
C GLU A 76 16.87 17.70 -17.56
N ILE A 77 16.56 16.60 -16.84
CA ILE A 77 17.44 15.42 -16.69
C ILE A 77 17.35 14.52 -17.94
N ARG A 78 16.15 14.30 -18.50
CA ARG A 78 15.98 13.47 -19.71
C ARG A 78 16.72 14.02 -20.91
N ASN A 79 16.78 15.34 -21.07
CA ASN A 79 17.44 15.98 -22.20
C ASN A 79 18.92 15.60 -22.30
N PRO A 80 19.79 15.79 -21.28
CA PRO A 80 21.18 15.36 -21.34
C PRO A 80 21.33 13.83 -21.38
N LEU A 81 20.44 13.05 -20.72
CA LEU A 81 20.48 11.59 -20.81
C LEU A 81 20.20 11.12 -22.24
N GLY A 82 19.21 11.70 -22.94
CA GLY A 82 18.94 11.42 -24.36
C GLY A 82 20.12 11.75 -25.25
N GLY A 83 20.83 12.84 -24.99
CA GLY A 83 22.08 13.18 -25.69
C GLY A 83 23.16 12.12 -25.49
N ILE A 84 23.39 11.70 -24.22
CA ILE A 84 24.37 10.65 -23.90
C ILE A 84 23.98 9.32 -24.57
N GLN A 85 22.70 8.97 -24.55
CA GLN A 85 22.20 7.75 -25.20
C GLN A 85 22.43 7.78 -26.71
N LEU A 86 22.17 8.93 -27.37
CA LEU A 86 22.42 9.12 -28.79
C LEU A 86 23.90 8.95 -29.13
N TYR A 87 24.79 9.66 -28.43
CA TYR A 87 26.23 9.55 -28.67
C TYR A 87 26.77 8.16 -28.37
N SER A 88 26.26 7.50 -27.32
CA SER A 88 26.62 6.12 -27.02
C SER A 88 26.19 5.16 -28.13
N SER A 89 25.03 5.41 -28.76
CA SER A 89 24.53 4.59 -29.89
C SER A 89 25.40 4.77 -31.14
N ILE A 90 25.83 5.99 -31.45
CA ILE A 90 26.71 6.31 -32.57
C ILE A 90 28.07 5.61 -32.33
N LEU A 91 28.67 5.81 -31.14
CA LEU A 91 29.93 5.15 -30.78
C LEU A 91 29.86 3.62 -30.82
N ALA A 92 28.74 3.03 -30.46
CA ALA A 92 28.54 1.59 -30.56
C ALA A 92 28.57 1.09 -32.02
N GLY A 93 28.08 1.90 -32.96
CA GLY A 93 28.20 1.63 -34.39
C GLY A 93 29.65 1.72 -34.89
N ASP A 94 30.35 2.78 -34.51
CA ASP A 94 31.75 3.03 -34.95
C ASP A 94 32.75 2.02 -34.35
N LEU A 95 32.45 1.45 -33.19
CA LEU A 95 33.32 0.52 -32.45
C LEU A 95 32.91 -0.95 -32.61
N CYS A 96 32.12 -1.29 -33.64
CA CYS A 96 31.64 -2.66 -33.85
C CYS A 96 32.78 -3.70 -33.93
N ASP A 97 33.95 -3.32 -34.49
CA ASP A 97 35.11 -4.15 -34.64
C ASP A 97 36.05 -4.12 -33.40
N GLN A 98 35.71 -3.39 -32.35
CA GLN A 98 36.51 -3.23 -31.15
C GLN A 98 35.73 -3.73 -29.91
N PRO A 99 35.75 -5.04 -29.62
CA PRO A 99 34.87 -5.66 -28.60
C PRO A 99 35.06 -5.10 -27.18
N GLN A 100 36.28 -4.69 -26.81
CA GLN A 100 36.59 -4.10 -25.50
C GLN A 100 35.94 -2.71 -25.35
N SER A 101 36.11 -1.84 -26.37
CA SER A 101 35.54 -0.48 -26.41
C SER A 101 34.02 -0.55 -26.50
N LEU A 102 33.47 -1.45 -27.30
CA LEU A 102 32.02 -1.68 -27.41
C LEU A 102 31.41 -2.13 -26.08
N ALA A 103 32.11 -2.97 -25.30
CA ALA A 103 31.65 -3.38 -23.97
C ALA A 103 31.55 -2.20 -23.00
N VAL A 104 32.46 -1.22 -23.07
CA VAL A 104 32.42 0.00 -22.27
C VAL A 104 31.22 0.88 -22.68
N VAL A 105 31.02 1.09 -23.98
CA VAL A 105 29.86 1.86 -24.48
C VAL A 105 28.53 1.23 -24.07
N LYS A 106 28.41 -0.10 -24.14
CA LYS A 106 27.25 -0.83 -23.66
C LYS A 106 26.98 -0.62 -22.15
N LYS A 107 28.04 -0.53 -21.33
CA LYS A 107 27.94 -0.22 -19.90
C LYS A 107 27.43 1.20 -19.69
N ILE A 108 27.92 2.19 -20.47
CA ILE A 108 27.44 3.59 -20.40
C ILE A 108 25.96 3.64 -20.76
N SER A 109 25.55 3.07 -21.91
CA SER A 109 24.15 3.01 -22.33
C SER A 109 23.24 2.32 -21.29
N GLY A 110 23.73 1.27 -20.63
CA GLY A 110 23.04 0.62 -19.52
C GLY A 110 22.90 1.51 -18.30
N GLY A 111 23.89 2.35 -18.00
CA GLY A 111 23.84 3.36 -16.93
C GLY A 111 22.78 4.44 -17.21
N VAL A 112 22.77 4.95 -18.44
CA VAL A 112 21.79 5.97 -18.88
C VAL A 112 20.36 5.44 -18.77
N ARG A 113 20.08 4.24 -19.28
CA ARG A 113 18.75 3.63 -19.16
C ARG A 113 18.31 3.44 -17.71
N ARG A 114 19.24 3.09 -16.81
CA ARG A 114 18.94 3.02 -15.36
C ARG A 114 18.56 4.37 -14.78
N LEU A 115 19.26 5.45 -15.15
CA LEU A 115 18.93 6.81 -14.71
C LEU A 115 17.56 7.27 -15.24
N GLU A 116 17.22 6.98 -16.49
CA GLU A 116 15.88 7.26 -17.05
C GLU A 116 14.77 6.51 -16.31
N ALA A 117 15.00 5.23 -15.98
CA ALA A 117 14.06 4.45 -15.20
C ALA A 117 13.86 5.03 -13.78
N LEU A 118 14.96 5.48 -13.12
CA LEU A 118 14.91 6.14 -11.82
C LEU A 118 14.08 7.43 -11.87
N VAL A 119 14.33 8.30 -12.84
CA VAL A 119 13.58 9.54 -13.03
C VAL A 119 12.09 9.25 -13.23
N SER A 120 11.79 8.25 -14.05
CA SER A 120 10.41 7.83 -14.32
C SER A 120 9.71 7.29 -13.06
N GLN A 121 10.39 6.50 -12.24
CA GLN A 121 9.85 6.00 -10.98
C GLN A 121 9.60 7.11 -9.96
N VAL A 122 10.52 8.10 -9.86
CA VAL A 122 10.32 9.27 -8.98
C VAL A 122 9.10 10.06 -9.41
N LEU A 123 8.96 10.35 -10.71
CA LEU A 123 7.79 11.04 -11.26
C LEU A 123 6.49 10.29 -10.98
N GLN A 124 6.50 8.98 -11.14
CA GLN A 124 5.34 8.14 -10.89
C GLN A 124 4.97 8.11 -9.42
N PHE A 125 5.98 8.04 -8.53
CA PHE A 125 5.77 8.10 -7.09
C PHE A 125 5.22 9.45 -6.62
N THR A 126 5.60 10.56 -7.24
CA THR A 126 5.17 11.91 -6.84
C THR A 126 3.83 12.35 -7.39
N ARG A 127 3.29 11.68 -8.43
CA ARG A 127 1.95 11.98 -8.95
C ARG A 127 0.88 11.62 -7.92
N ASP A 128 -0.17 12.46 -7.87
CA ASP A 128 -1.39 12.06 -7.16
C ASP A 128 -2.02 10.86 -7.84
N ILE A 129 -2.23 9.80 -7.07
CA ILE A 129 -2.88 8.59 -7.53
C ILE A 129 -4.37 8.72 -7.19
N THR A 130 -5.19 8.94 -8.21
CA THR A 130 -6.65 8.87 -8.13
C THR A 130 -7.08 7.68 -8.97
N ALA A 131 -7.67 6.66 -8.36
CA ALA A 131 -8.11 5.48 -9.07
C ALA A 131 -9.33 5.80 -9.94
N ASN A 132 -9.25 5.50 -11.22
CA ASN A 132 -10.38 5.52 -12.12
C ASN A 132 -10.97 4.10 -12.17
N VAL A 133 -11.81 3.79 -11.18
CA VAL A 133 -12.38 2.45 -11.02
C VAL A 133 -13.42 2.17 -12.09
N VAL A 134 -13.25 1.07 -12.79
CA VAL A 134 -14.14 0.55 -13.82
C VAL A 134 -14.33 -0.95 -13.65
N GLN A 135 -15.37 -1.51 -14.27
CA GLN A 135 -15.50 -2.96 -14.33
C GLN A 135 -14.42 -3.54 -15.25
N MET A 136 -13.64 -4.49 -14.74
CA MET A 136 -12.54 -5.15 -15.45
C MET A 136 -12.46 -6.64 -15.12
N ASN A 137 -11.74 -7.42 -15.90
CA ASN A 137 -11.37 -8.80 -15.57
C ASN A 137 -9.97 -8.81 -14.95
N LEU A 138 -9.88 -9.24 -13.69
CA LEU A 138 -8.61 -9.26 -12.96
C LEU A 138 -7.61 -10.24 -13.58
N ASP A 139 -8.09 -11.39 -14.04
CA ASP A 139 -7.27 -12.42 -14.71
C ASP A 139 -6.57 -11.88 -15.97
N GLU A 140 -7.24 -11.06 -16.79
CA GLU A 140 -6.65 -10.43 -17.96
C GLU A 140 -5.52 -9.46 -17.57
N VAL A 141 -5.75 -8.62 -16.56
CA VAL A 141 -4.73 -7.66 -16.06
C VAL A 141 -3.53 -8.37 -15.46
N ILE A 142 -3.73 -9.51 -14.78
CA ILE A 142 -2.63 -10.35 -14.27
C ILE A 142 -1.81 -10.91 -15.44
N ASP A 143 -2.47 -11.47 -16.45
CA ASP A 143 -1.80 -12.06 -17.62
C ASP A 143 -0.96 -11.00 -18.35
N GLU A 144 -1.51 -9.82 -18.64
CA GLU A 144 -0.78 -8.70 -19.24
C GLU A 144 0.43 -8.26 -18.41
N SER A 145 0.28 -8.20 -17.07
CA SER A 145 1.36 -7.82 -16.18
C SER A 145 2.51 -8.84 -16.18
N ILE A 146 2.19 -10.12 -16.27
CA ILE A 146 3.18 -11.19 -16.35
C ILE A 146 3.85 -11.21 -17.72
N GLU A 147 3.12 -10.94 -18.80
CA GLU A 147 3.69 -10.82 -20.14
C GLU A 147 4.71 -9.67 -20.19
N LEU A 148 4.41 -8.52 -19.59
CA LEU A 148 5.34 -7.40 -19.47
C LEU A 148 6.61 -7.78 -18.66
N ALA A 149 6.48 -8.66 -17.67
CA ALA A 149 7.60 -9.14 -16.86
C ALA A 149 8.40 -10.27 -17.54
N SER A 150 7.86 -10.91 -18.60
CA SER A 150 8.36 -12.16 -19.19
C SER A 150 9.84 -12.14 -19.55
N GLY A 151 10.32 -11.02 -20.11
CA GLY A 151 11.72 -10.85 -20.46
C GLY A 151 12.66 -10.92 -19.25
N GLN A 152 12.24 -10.36 -18.11
CA GLN A 152 13.04 -10.40 -16.88
C GLN A 152 12.92 -11.75 -16.16
N LEU A 153 11.75 -12.39 -16.20
CA LEU A 153 11.53 -13.73 -15.68
C LEU A 153 12.39 -14.76 -16.43
N SER A 154 12.36 -14.73 -17.77
CA SER A 154 13.14 -15.62 -18.62
C SER A 154 14.66 -15.42 -18.43
N ALA A 155 15.13 -14.16 -18.37
CA ALA A 155 16.53 -13.86 -18.15
C ALA A 155 17.08 -14.38 -16.82
N ARG A 156 16.20 -14.61 -15.82
CA ARG A 156 16.56 -15.14 -14.50
C ARG A 156 16.15 -16.60 -14.29
N ASN A 157 15.62 -17.26 -15.32
CA ASN A 157 15.11 -18.64 -15.26
C ASN A 157 14.06 -18.84 -14.15
N ILE A 158 13.05 -17.96 -14.10
CA ILE A 158 11.99 -17.96 -13.11
C ILE A 158 10.70 -18.48 -13.73
N ASP A 159 10.09 -19.47 -13.07
CA ASP A 159 8.76 -20.00 -13.39
C ASP A 159 7.70 -19.20 -12.61
N CYS A 160 6.72 -18.62 -13.33
CA CYS A 160 5.62 -17.86 -12.75
C CYS A 160 4.31 -18.64 -12.93
N GLN A 161 3.70 -19.06 -11.83
CA GLN A 161 2.47 -19.81 -11.82
C GLN A 161 1.31 -18.94 -11.35
N VAL A 162 0.21 -18.95 -12.09
CA VAL A 162 -1.02 -18.18 -11.81
C VAL A 162 -2.14 -19.13 -11.47
N ASP A 163 -2.82 -18.88 -10.37
CA ASP A 163 -3.93 -19.68 -9.88
C ASP A 163 -5.07 -18.79 -9.40
N GLY A 164 -6.26 -18.96 -9.98
CA GLY A 164 -7.47 -18.23 -9.64
C GLY A 164 -8.60 -18.44 -10.64
N PRO A 165 -9.80 -17.95 -10.30
CA PRO A 165 -10.99 -18.09 -11.15
C PRO A 165 -10.87 -17.28 -12.45
N ARG A 166 -11.38 -17.84 -13.56
CA ARG A 166 -11.41 -17.19 -14.86
C ARG A 166 -12.77 -17.37 -15.53
N PRO A 167 -13.47 -16.30 -16.00
CA PRO A 167 -13.13 -14.89 -15.79
C PRO A 167 -13.39 -14.42 -14.35
N MET A 168 -12.68 -13.38 -13.93
CA MET A 168 -12.88 -12.77 -12.62
C MET A 168 -13.21 -11.28 -12.74
N PRO A 169 -14.48 -10.91 -12.91
CA PRO A 169 -14.89 -9.52 -12.97
C PRO A 169 -14.80 -8.85 -11.60
N VAL A 170 -14.16 -7.68 -11.55
CA VAL A 170 -13.98 -6.83 -10.35
C VAL A 170 -14.14 -5.36 -10.73
N ILE A 171 -14.27 -4.49 -9.73
CA ILE A 171 -14.28 -3.03 -9.92
C ILE A 171 -12.97 -2.46 -9.39
N ALA A 172 -12.10 -1.99 -10.28
CA ALA A 172 -10.81 -1.40 -9.94
C ALA A 172 -10.28 -0.57 -11.14
N ASP A 173 -9.13 0.09 -10.94
CA ASP A 173 -8.40 0.74 -12.04
C ASP A 173 -7.42 -0.26 -12.66
N PRO A 174 -7.63 -0.70 -13.92
CA PRO A 174 -6.82 -1.75 -14.54
C PRO A 174 -5.35 -1.35 -14.70
N LEU A 175 -5.07 -0.06 -14.99
CA LEU A 175 -3.70 0.42 -15.16
C LEU A 175 -2.94 0.42 -13.83
N LEU A 176 -3.57 0.90 -12.76
CA LEU A 176 -2.96 0.94 -11.44
C LEU A 176 -2.79 -0.46 -10.86
N ILE A 177 -3.79 -1.33 -10.98
CA ILE A 177 -3.68 -2.73 -10.52
C ILE A 177 -2.61 -3.48 -11.32
N GLY A 178 -2.58 -3.36 -12.63
CA GLY A 178 -1.54 -3.94 -13.46
C GLY A 178 -0.14 -3.49 -13.06
N GLN A 179 0.02 -2.20 -12.77
CA GLN A 179 1.28 -1.66 -12.26
C GLN A 179 1.66 -2.23 -10.89
N ALA A 180 0.71 -2.39 -9.97
CA ALA A 180 0.98 -2.98 -8.66
C ALA A 180 1.44 -4.44 -8.81
N ILE A 181 0.77 -5.22 -9.65
CA ILE A 181 1.12 -6.60 -9.96
C ILE A 181 2.53 -6.68 -10.56
N LEU A 182 2.80 -5.88 -11.58
CA LEU A 182 4.10 -5.83 -12.25
C LEU A 182 5.23 -5.53 -11.24
N ASN A 183 5.05 -4.53 -10.37
CA ASN A 183 6.03 -4.19 -9.34
C ASN A 183 6.26 -5.36 -8.35
N LEU A 184 5.22 -6.06 -7.94
CA LEU A 184 5.34 -7.21 -7.05
C LEU A 184 6.04 -8.38 -7.73
N VAL A 185 5.68 -8.70 -8.98
CA VAL A 185 6.30 -9.78 -9.77
C VAL A 185 7.78 -9.49 -10.04
N LEU A 186 8.14 -8.25 -10.39
CA LEU A 186 9.54 -7.86 -10.60
C LEU A 186 10.35 -7.92 -9.31
N ASN A 187 9.78 -7.49 -8.17
CA ASN A 187 10.42 -7.61 -6.86
C ASN A 187 10.64 -9.07 -6.46
N ALA A 188 9.66 -9.93 -6.71
CA ALA A 188 9.72 -11.37 -6.49
C ALA A 188 10.80 -12.03 -7.37
N ALA A 189 10.89 -11.61 -8.64
CA ALA A 189 11.90 -12.09 -9.57
C ALA A 189 13.31 -11.72 -9.12
N GLU A 190 13.50 -10.52 -8.58
CA GLU A 190 14.80 -10.11 -8.04
C GLU A 190 15.17 -10.85 -6.75
N ALA A 191 14.20 -11.18 -5.91
CA ALA A 191 14.42 -11.91 -4.65
C ALA A 191 14.74 -13.40 -4.88
N SER A 192 14.27 -13.98 -6.01
CA SER A 192 14.39 -15.41 -6.32
C SER A 192 15.72 -15.81 -6.98
N THR A 193 16.69 -14.91 -7.13
CA THR A 193 17.95 -15.14 -7.91
C THR A 193 19.04 -15.92 -7.18
N GLY A 194 18.75 -16.61 -6.08
CA GLY A 194 19.77 -17.19 -5.18
C GLY A 194 20.10 -18.68 -5.29
N GLY A 195 19.99 -19.36 -6.46
CA GLY A 195 20.54 -20.71 -6.53
C GLY A 195 19.70 -21.80 -7.20
N GLY A 196 19.05 -21.51 -8.31
CA GLY A 196 18.28 -22.49 -9.07
C GLY A 196 17.17 -21.86 -9.88
N SER A 197 16.23 -22.66 -10.37
CA SER A 197 14.99 -22.15 -10.96
C SER A 197 14.12 -21.53 -9.87
N GLY A 198 14.02 -20.18 -9.86
CA GLY A 198 13.13 -19.47 -8.95
C GLY A 198 11.66 -19.70 -9.32
N LYS A 199 10.78 -19.62 -8.32
CA LYS A 199 9.32 -19.73 -8.55
C LYS A 199 8.60 -18.54 -7.98
N ILE A 200 7.61 -18.08 -8.73
CA ILE A 200 6.66 -17.05 -8.28
C ILE A 200 5.25 -17.64 -8.38
N PHE A 201 4.46 -17.45 -7.35
CA PHE A 201 3.06 -17.87 -7.31
C PHE A 201 2.19 -16.63 -7.19
N VAL A 202 1.31 -16.44 -8.16
CA VAL A 202 0.29 -15.40 -8.15
C VAL A 202 -1.06 -16.08 -7.94
N GLN A 203 -1.71 -15.82 -6.80
CA GLN A 203 -3.01 -16.39 -6.47
C GLN A 203 -4.02 -15.28 -6.26
N TYR A 204 -5.23 -15.45 -6.75
CA TYR A 204 -6.29 -14.48 -6.58
C TYR A 204 -7.65 -15.13 -6.42
N THR A 205 -8.51 -14.51 -5.61
CA THR A 205 -9.87 -15.00 -5.32
C THR A 205 -10.83 -13.83 -5.15
N ALA A 206 -12.10 -14.06 -5.46
CA ALA A 206 -13.16 -13.13 -5.07
C ALA A 206 -13.45 -13.28 -3.58
N VAL A 207 -13.61 -12.15 -2.87
CA VAL A 207 -14.13 -12.15 -1.50
C VAL A 207 -15.65 -12.03 -1.57
N ALA A 208 -16.38 -12.96 -0.94
CA ALA A 208 -17.82 -12.90 -0.89
C ALA A 208 -18.27 -11.69 -0.04
N GLY A 209 -18.67 -10.60 -0.68
CA GLY A 209 -19.24 -9.43 -0.04
C GLY A 209 -20.72 -9.64 0.26
N GLN A 210 -21.19 -9.12 1.39
CA GLN A 210 -22.60 -9.13 1.83
C GLN A 210 -23.44 -8.05 1.13
N ALA A 211 -23.27 -7.77 -0.13
CA ALA A 211 -24.13 -6.82 -0.83
C ALA A 211 -24.55 -7.40 -2.18
N ASP A 212 -25.86 -7.35 -2.44
CA ASP A 212 -26.46 -7.69 -3.72
C ASP A 212 -25.69 -7.06 -4.90
N GLY A 213 -25.06 -7.94 -5.64
CA GLY A 213 -25.02 -7.84 -7.11
C GLY A 213 -23.98 -7.02 -7.79
N ASP A 214 -22.78 -6.54 -7.36
CA ASP A 214 -21.83 -6.10 -8.42
C ASP A 214 -20.41 -5.68 -8.01
N ALA A 215 -20.09 -5.39 -6.78
CA ALA A 215 -18.72 -5.04 -6.40
C ALA A 215 -18.03 -6.23 -5.71
N ARG A 216 -17.39 -7.09 -6.48
CA ARG A 216 -16.62 -8.20 -5.90
C ARG A 216 -15.30 -7.63 -5.39
N GLN A 217 -15.17 -7.56 -4.08
CA GLN A 217 -13.88 -7.41 -3.44
C GLN A 217 -12.98 -8.58 -3.84
N PHE A 218 -11.68 -8.34 -4.00
CA PHE A 218 -10.74 -9.39 -4.34
C PHE A 218 -9.55 -9.45 -3.41
N HIS A 219 -9.00 -10.63 -3.31
CA HIS A 219 -7.77 -10.92 -2.64
C HIS A 219 -6.75 -11.41 -3.66
N LEU A 220 -5.61 -10.75 -3.73
CA LEU A 220 -4.49 -11.10 -4.60
C LEU A 220 -3.26 -11.35 -3.75
N SER A 221 -2.56 -12.45 -3.97
CA SER A 221 -1.28 -12.72 -3.32
C SER A 221 -0.19 -13.01 -4.35
N VAL A 222 1.00 -12.45 -4.11
CA VAL A 222 2.23 -12.74 -4.86
C VAL A 222 3.25 -13.29 -3.87
N ARG A 223 3.70 -14.52 -4.12
CA ARG A 223 4.69 -15.21 -3.30
C ARG A 223 5.91 -15.55 -4.14
N ASP A 224 7.09 -15.33 -3.61
CA ASP A 224 8.36 -15.77 -4.20
C ASP A 224 8.98 -16.96 -3.45
N SER A 225 9.98 -17.58 -4.05
CA SER A 225 10.79 -18.64 -3.46
C SER A 225 12.18 -18.16 -3.01
N GLY A 226 12.33 -16.85 -2.76
CA GLY A 226 13.59 -16.22 -2.38
C GLY A 226 13.95 -16.39 -0.90
N THR A 227 14.80 -15.50 -0.41
CA THR A 227 15.31 -15.53 0.97
C THR A 227 14.32 -15.00 2.01
N GLY A 228 13.20 -14.42 1.56
CA GLY A 228 12.23 -13.75 2.43
C GLY A 228 12.70 -12.37 2.90
N ILE A 229 11.97 -11.80 3.87
CA ILE A 229 12.17 -10.46 4.41
C ILE A 229 12.61 -10.58 5.88
N SER A 230 13.68 -9.90 6.27
CA SER A 230 14.08 -9.86 7.68
C SER A 230 12.96 -9.23 8.54
N PRO A 231 12.58 -9.83 9.68
CA PRO A 231 11.53 -9.28 10.55
C PRO A 231 11.79 -7.84 10.99
N GLN A 232 13.06 -7.43 11.09
CA GLN A 232 13.47 -6.09 11.53
C GLN A 232 13.13 -4.98 10.52
N ILE A 233 12.84 -5.35 9.26
CA ILE A 233 12.56 -4.38 8.19
C ILE A 233 11.14 -4.46 7.65
N LEU A 234 10.33 -5.44 8.08
CA LEU A 234 8.95 -5.64 7.59
C LEU A 234 8.11 -4.37 7.66
N ASP A 235 8.19 -3.62 8.76
CA ASP A 235 7.44 -2.38 8.95
C ASP A 235 7.93 -1.21 8.08
N ARG A 236 9.08 -1.38 7.42
CA ARG A 236 9.75 -0.30 6.67
C ARG A 236 9.79 -0.53 5.16
N ILE A 237 9.45 -1.72 4.69
CA ILE A 237 9.57 -2.07 3.26
C ILE A 237 8.68 -1.24 2.33
N PHE A 238 7.59 -0.68 2.86
CA PHE A 238 6.69 0.23 2.13
C PHE A 238 7.11 1.71 2.22
N ASN A 239 8.15 2.02 3.02
CA ASN A 239 8.65 3.39 3.09
C ASN A 239 9.35 3.77 1.78
N PRO A 240 9.07 4.95 1.23
CA PRO A 240 9.77 5.44 0.04
C PRO A 240 11.28 5.45 0.22
N PHE A 241 12.01 5.10 -0.84
CA PHE A 241 13.47 5.03 -0.89
C PHE A 241 14.11 3.98 0.03
N PHE A 242 13.32 3.19 0.73
CA PHE A 242 13.85 2.09 1.51
C PHE A 242 14.17 0.90 0.62
N THR A 243 15.42 0.47 0.62
CA THR A 243 15.90 -0.68 -0.16
C THR A 243 17.05 -1.38 0.56
N THR A 244 17.12 -2.69 0.42
CA THR A 244 18.26 -3.53 0.82
C THR A 244 19.13 -3.93 -0.37
N LYS A 245 18.73 -3.51 -1.59
CA LYS A 245 19.40 -3.86 -2.84
C LYS A 245 20.33 -2.75 -3.28
N GLU A 246 21.56 -3.07 -3.75
CA GLU A 246 22.53 -2.08 -4.22
C GLU A 246 22.02 -1.24 -5.40
N THR A 247 21.20 -1.82 -6.27
CA THR A 247 20.66 -1.15 -7.47
C THR A 247 19.18 -0.81 -7.35
N GLY A 248 18.57 -1.07 -6.19
CA GLY A 248 17.15 -0.81 -5.96
C GLY A 248 16.87 0.66 -5.68
N THR A 249 15.75 1.17 -6.19
CA THR A 249 15.29 2.55 -5.94
C THR A 249 14.54 2.71 -4.63
N GLY A 250 14.00 1.61 -4.08
CA GLY A 250 13.13 1.60 -2.91
C GLY A 250 11.76 2.25 -3.16
N LEU A 251 11.35 2.44 -4.41
CA LEU A 251 10.06 3.06 -4.75
C LEU A 251 8.98 2.04 -5.15
N GLY A 252 9.35 0.85 -5.64
CA GLY A 252 8.39 -0.12 -6.16
C GLY A 252 7.31 -0.51 -5.16
N LEU A 253 7.67 -0.92 -3.93
CA LEU A 253 6.71 -1.28 -2.89
C LEU A 253 5.93 -0.08 -2.34
N ALA A 254 6.55 1.10 -2.29
CA ALA A 254 5.88 2.33 -1.90
C ALA A 254 4.79 2.72 -2.94
N ILE A 255 5.04 2.51 -4.24
CA ILE A 255 4.05 2.71 -5.30
C ILE A 255 2.89 1.70 -5.14
N VAL A 256 3.19 0.42 -4.89
CA VAL A 256 2.15 -0.61 -4.64
C VAL A 256 1.26 -0.19 -3.48
N HIS A 257 1.85 0.23 -2.36
CA HIS A 257 1.10 0.68 -1.19
C HIS A 257 0.14 1.84 -1.52
N ARG A 258 0.62 2.86 -2.23
CA ARG A 258 -0.22 4.00 -2.66
C ARG A 258 -1.33 3.61 -3.63
N ILE A 259 -1.07 2.67 -4.54
CA ILE A 259 -2.11 2.15 -5.46
C ILE A 259 -3.21 1.45 -4.67
N VAL A 260 -2.83 0.61 -3.70
CA VAL A 260 -3.79 -0.10 -2.85
C VAL A 260 -4.57 0.87 -1.97
N GLU A 261 -3.93 1.89 -1.38
CA GLU A 261 -4.61 2.96 -0.65
C GLU A 261 -5.61 3.75 -1.52
N ALA A 262 -5.26 4.01 -2.80
CA ALA A 262 -6.15 4.71 -3.73
C ALA A 262 -7.40 3.90 -4.10
N HIS A 263 -7.41 2.60 -3.83
CA HIS A 263 -8.55 1.70 -3.96
C HIS A 263 -9.21 1.38 -2.61
N ASP A 264 -8.93 2.14 -1.54
CA ASP A 264 -9.41 1.88 -0.17
C ASP A 264 -9.07 0.46 0.33
N GLY A 265 -8.02 -0.15 -0.23
CA GLY A 265 -7.57 -1.49 0.06
C GLY A 265 -6.49 -1.56 1.15
N THR A 266 -6.02 -2.77 1.40
CA THR A 266 -4.91 -3.05 2.33
C THR A 266 -3.88 -3.96 1.69
N ILE A 267 -2.58 -3.71 1.98
CA ILE A 267 -1.49 -4.59 1.60
C ILE A 267 -0.74 -5.07 2.84
N ILE A 268 -0.44 -6.35 2.88
CA ILE A 268 0.32 -7.00 3.96
C ILE A 268 1.50 -7.75 3.34
N ALA A 269 2.64 -7.70 4.01
CA ALA A 269 3.80 -8.50 3.66
C ALA A 269 4.15 -9.45 4.81
N ALA A 270 4.47 -10.68 4.47
CA ALA A 270 4.90 -11.71 5.41
C ALA A 270 5.94 -12.62 4.77
N ASN A 271 6.62 -13.41 5.58
CA ASN A 271 7.39 -14.52 5.07
C ASN A 271 6.50 -15.74 4.86
N ALA A 272 6.69 -16.46 3.77
CA ALA A 272 5.92 -17.65 3.47
C ALA A 272 6.47 -18.89 4.21
N ASP A 273 5.57 -19.80 4.59
CA ASP A 273 5.97 -21.11 5.11
C ASP A 273 6.77 -21.86 4.04
N GLY A 274 8.01 -22.25 4.38
CA GLY A 274 8.92 -22.89 3.44
C GLY A 274 9.87 -21.95 2.67
N GLY A 275 9.90 -20.67 3.03
CA GLY A 275 10.82 -19.65 2.50
C GLY A 275 10.18 -18.73 1.46
N GLY A 276 10.83 -17.58 1.24
CA GLY A 276 10.37 -16.53 0.37
C GLY A 276 9.46 -15.51 1.06
N ALA A 277 9.16 -14.42 0.37
CA ALA A 277 8.21 -13.41 0.81
C ALA A 277 6.84 -13.63 0.17
N LYS A 278 5.79 -13.21 0.86
CA LYS A 278 4.41 -13.18 0.40
C LYS A 278 3.82 -11.79 0.61
N PHE A 279 3.27 -11.23 -0.44
CA PHE A 279 2.52 -9.98 -0.42
C PHE A 279 1.06 -10.27 -0.68
N GLU A 280 0.18 -9.75 0.16
CA GLU A 280 -1.26 -9.92 0.06
C GLU A 280 -1.95 -8.57 -0.09
N ILE A 281 -2.73 -8.41 -1.14
CA ILE A 281 -3.57 -7.22 -1.42
C ILE A 281 -5.03 -7.62 -1.25
N ARG A 282 -5.79 -6.74 -0.60
CA ARG A 282 -7.26 -6.84 -0.45
C ARG A 282 -7.86 -5.51 -0.89
N ILE A 283 -8.72 -5.56 -1.86
CA ILE A 283 -9.49 -4.43 -2.39
C ILE A 283 -10.95 -4.82 -2.47
#